data_c8dedc674a16f9cbcfeb5448af1d9db6
#
_entry.id   c8dedc674a16f9cbcfeb5448af1d9db6
#
_cell.length_a   1.000
_cell.length_b   1.000
_cell.length_c   1.000
_cell.angle_alpha   90.00
_cell.angle_beta   90.00
_cell.angle_gamma   90.00
#
_symmetry.space_group_name_H-M   'P 1'
#
loop_
_entity.id
_entity.type
_entity.pdbx_description
1 polymer ?
#
loop_
_entity_poly.entity_id
_entity_poly.type
_entity_poly.pdbx_seq_one_letter_code
_entity_poly.pdbx_strand_id
1 'polypeptide(L)'
;MPSSNVYDVTAWPAGNPHDDIGAVINDIIADIKHRQRVADVNDGGKPGALIYIPPGDYRLKTQVAIDISFLRIAGSGHGFTSSSIRFNTPPQELRQWHEVWPGGSRVLVELAAPAGATAEAGAAFLVKRSGKPRISSVEFADFCIDGLHFSGAPDDDAENTYRNGKTGIHVASANDSLRITGMGLVYLEHGIVSHHADASAIEGNFIAECGNCIELRGMGQASRIANNLIGAGYDGHSIYAENFGGLLVSGNNVFPRGKSSIALSGVVRSSISGNRLHSFYPGMLVFSGNCSENLVASNHFFRDREPWAPMTRYDNGLDDQFGLLHLNGDNNSVMANHISESIDTRYLKPADEKPVIIRIVSGRGNYVANNHIVATTESSQASDAPSSDCFATQVEAILATRNLTALEVIAVKVEAGASHNTVLDSGSDAEVLMDRSVNAFRGTPVPGQMAS
;
A
#
# COMPACT_ATOMS: atom_id res chain seq x y z
N MET A 1 16.82 41.19 -11.31
CA MET A 1 16.09 40.62 -10.16
C MET A 1 16.65 39.25 -9.90
N PRO A 2 16.94 38.82 -8.68
CA PRO A 2 17.28 37.42 -8.46
C PRO A 2 16.11 36.58 -8.95
N SER A 3 16.35 35.67 -9.85
CA SER A 3 15.34 34.75 -10.37
C SER A 3 14.87 33.86 -9.22
N SER A 4 13.59 34.03 -8.84
CA SER A 4 12.98 33.10 -7.87
C SER A 4 13.07 31.70 -8.46
N ASN A 5 13.60 30.72 -7.70
CA ASN A 5 13.52 29.29 -8.06
C ASN A 5 12.18 28.67 -7.66
N VAL A 6 11.16 29.51 -7.46
CA VAL A 6 9.78 29.12 -7.14
C VAL A 6 8.89 29.49 -8.33
N TYR A 7 8.22 28.50 -8.89
CA TYR A 7 7.37 28.62 -10.06
C TYR A 7 5.93 28.27 -9.66
N ASP A 8 5.04 29.26 -9.67
CA ASP A 8 3.61 29.05 -9.49
C ASP A 8 2.98 28.74 -10.85
N VAL A 9 2.33 27.56 -10.96
CA VAL A 9 1.74 27.12 -12.22
C VAL A 9 0.65 28.05 -12.73
N THR A 10 -0.06 28.76 -11.84
CA THR A 10 -1.12 29.71 -12.21
C THR A 10 -0.59 31.07 -12.64
N ALA A 11 0.62 31.41 -12.21
CA ALA A 11 1.31 32.64 -12.60
C ALA A 11 2.24 32.46 -13.82
N TRP A 12 2.38 31.24 -14.33
CA TRP A 12 3.23 30.95 -15.48
C TRP A 12 2.63 31.53 -16.76
N PRO A 13 3.42 32.26 -17.59
CA PRO A 13 2.87 33.00 -18.71
C PRO A 13 2.45 32.15 -19.91
N ALA A 14 2.90 30.90 -19.97
CA ALA A 14 2.62 30.01 -21.09
C ALA A 14 1.62 28.91 -20.70
N GLY A 15 0.50 28.85 -21.41
CA GLY A 15 -0.54 27.85 -21.21
C GLY A 15 -1.52 28.19 -20.07
N ASN A 16 -2.54 27.36 -19.92
CA ASN A 16 -3.51 27.43 -18.84
C ASN A 16 -3.45 26.14 -18.03
N PRO A 17 -3.01 26.15 -16.76
CA PRO A 17 -2.88 24.93 -15.95
C PRO A 17 -4.21 24.23 -15.68
N HIS A 18 -5.34 24.93 -15.76
CA HIS A 18 -6.66 24.30 -15.60
C HIS A 18 -7.08 23.51 -16.84
N ASP A 19 -6.51 23.83 -18.03
CA ASP A 19 -6.75 23.07 -19.26
C ASP A 19 -5.79 21.90 -19.42
N ASP A 20 -4.50 22.11 -19.14
CA ASP A 20 -3.49 21.05 -19.14
C ASP A 20 -2.27 21.43 -18.27
N ILE A 21 -2.32 21.04 -17.01
CA ILE A 21 -1.22 21.30 -16.08
C ILE A 21 0.07 20.58 -16.48
N GLY A 22 -0.03 19.43 -17.16
CA GLY A 22 1.13 18.68 -17.58
C GLY A 22 1.97 19.45 -18.61
N ALA A 23 1.33 20.10 -19.57
CA ALA A 23 2.00 20.97 -20.54
C ALA A 23 2.68 22.15 -19.85
N VAL A 24 2.00 22.81 -18.90
CA VAL A 24 2.56 23.94 -18.15
C VAL A 24 3.77 23.53 -17.31
N ILE A 25 3.70 22.42 -16.59
CA ILE A 25 4.83 21.90 -15.79
C ILE A 25 6.03 21.57 -16.69
N ASN A 26 5.80 20.92 -17.83
CA ASN A 26 6.86 20.60 -18.77
C ASN A 26 7.57 21.85 -19.32
N ASP A 27 6.82 22.91 -19.59
CA ASP A 27 7.38 24.20 -20.03
C ASP A 27 8.22 24.85 -18.91
N ILE A 28 7.74 24.82 -17.67
CA ILE A 28 8.51 25.27 -16.50
C ILE A 28 9.80 24.44 -16.35
N ILE A 29 9.73 23.12 -16.49
CA ILE A 29 10.94 22.25 -16.42
C ILE A 29 11.94 22.64 -17.53
N ALA A 30 11.47 22.94 -18.72
CA ALA A 30 12.33 23.43 -19.82
C ALA A 30 13.01 24.74 -19.48
N ASP A 31 12.31 25.70 -18.87
CA ASP A 31 12.87 26.97 -18.39
C ASP A 31 13.91 26.75 -17.27
N ILE A 32 13.61 25.90 -16.29
CA ILE A 32 14.56 25.52 -15.22
C ILE A 32 15.85 24.97 -15.84
N LYS A 33 15.75 24.02 -16.77
CA LYS A 33 16.90 23.45 -17.48
C LYS A 33 17.72 24.50 -18.23
N HIS A 34 17.06 25.47 -18.83
CA HIS A 34 17.74 26.56 -19.53
C HIS A 34 18.50 27.47 -18.56
N ARG A 35 17.92 27.81 -17.43
CA ARG A 35 18.53 28.71 -16.43
C ARG A 35 19.64 28.06 -15.61
N GLN A 36 19.52 26.78 -15.32
CA GLN A 36 20.50 26.05 -14.49
C GLN A 36 21.79 25.62 -15.25
N ARG A 37 22.03 26.15 -16.42
CA ARG A 37 23.26 25.91 -17.20
C ARG A 37 24.49 26.66 -16.67
N VAL A 38 24.28 27.63 -15.80
CA VAL A 38 25.37 28.46 -15.28
C VAL A 38 26.13 27.68 -14.18
N ALA A 39 27.42 27.52 -14.37
CA ALA A 39 28.27 26.72 -13.51
C ALA A 39 28.64 27.40 -12.16
N ASP A 40 28.35 28.69 -11.99
CA ASP A 40 28.74 29.40 -10.79
C ASP A 40 27.68 29.30 -9.70
N VAL A 41 27.96 28.47 -8.70
CA VAL A 41 27.11 28.25 -7.53
C VAL A 41 26.95 29.52 -6.64
N ASN A 42 27.84 30.50 -6.77
CA ASN A 42 27.77 31.74 -6.00
C ASN A 42 26.83 32.77 -6.61
N ASP A 43 26.55 32.69 -7.89
CA ASP A 43 25.67 33.57 -8.63
C ASP A 43 24.23 33.07 -8.75
N GLY A 44 23.82 32.13 -7.90
CA GLY A 44 22.47 31.56 -7.92
C GLY A 44 22.26 30.45 -8.95
N GLY A 45 23.29 30.01 -9.65
CA GLY A 45 23.28 28.86 -10.57
C GLY A 45 23.20 27.49 -9.87
N LYS A 46 22.97 27.47 -8.55
CA LYS A 46 22.81 26.25 -7.77
C LYS A 46 21.54 25.50 -8.22
N PRO A 47 21.63 24.18 -8.48
CA PRO A 47 20.48 23.38 -8.78
C PRO A 47 19.44 23.42 -7.64
N GLY A 48 18.19 23.40 -8.00
CA GLY A 48 17.07 23.37 -7.06
C GLY A 48 15.94 24.27 -7.54
N ALA A 49 14.74 23.74 -7.60
CA ALA A 49 13.55 24.49 -7.97
C ALA A 49 12.31 23.90 -7.28
N LEU A 50 11.34 24.78 -7.02
CA LEU A 50 10.02 24.44 -6.53
C LEU A 50 8.99 24.81 -7.61
N ILE A 51 8.22 23.83 -8.08
CA ILE A 51 6.98 24.06 -8.83
C ILE A 51 5.83 23.98 -7.83
N TYR A 52 5.13 25.06 -7.66
CA TYR A 52 4.01 25.16 -6.74
C TYR A 52 2.68 25.07 -7.47
N ILE A 53 1.80 24.21 -6.97
CA ILE A 53 0.44 24.02 -7.45
C ILE A 53 -0.51 24.60 -6.40
N PRO A 54 -1.12 25.79 -6.63
CA PRO A 54 -2.09 26.37 -5.70
C PRO A 54 -3.34 25.49 -5.52
N PRO A 55 -4.21 25.78 -4.52
CA PRO A 55 -5.48 25.08 -4.39
C PRO A 55 -6.32 25.18 -5.67
N GLY A 56 -6.91 24.07 -6.10
CA GLY A 56 -7.76 24.02 -7.27
C GLY A 56 -7.70 22.68 -7.99
N ASP A 57 -8.55 22.52 -9.00
CA ASP A 57 -8.61 21.37 -9.87
C ASP A 57 -7.87 21.66 -11.18
N TYR A 58 -6.94 20.77 -11.54
CA TYR A 58 -6.07 20.90 -12.70
C TYR A 58 -6.14 19.64 -13.55
N ARG A 59 -6.52 19.80 -14.83
CA ARG A 59 -6.57 18.69 -15.77
C ARG A 59 -5.17 18.32 -16.24
N LEU A 60 -4.82 17.05 -16.22
CA LEU A 60 -3.56 16.55 -16.75
C LEU A 60 -3.83 15.70 -18.00
N LYS A 61 -3.55 16.27 -19.17
CA LYS A 61 -3.70 15.60 -20.47
C LYS A 61 -2.36 15.22 -21.08
N THR A 62 -1.30 15.91 -20.67
CA THR A 62 0.07 15.65 -21.10
C THR A 62 0.87 15.09 -19.93
N GLN A 63 1.54 13.96 -20.16
CA GLN A 63 2.46 13.38 -19.19
C GLN A 63 3.55 14.39 -18.78
N VAL A 64 3.76 14.56 -17.47
CA VAL A 64 4.87 15.36 -16.97
C VAL A 64 6.16 14.55 -17.04
N ALA A 65 7.14 15.02 -17.79
CA ALA A 65 8.43 14.38 -17.99
C ALA A 65 9.53 15.06 -17.16
N ILE A 66 10.03 14.36 -16.13
CA ILE A 66 11.05 14.86 -15.20
C ILE A 66 12.37 14.15 -15.48
N ASP A 67 13.32 14.89 -16.03
CA ASP A 67 14.68 14.40 -16.31
C ASP A 67 15.78 15.19 -15.57
N ILE A 68 15.39 16.02 -14.58
CA ILE A 68 16.28 16.83 -13.75
C ILE A 68 16.25 16.40 -12.30
N SER A 69 17.37 16.61 -11.60
CA SER A 69 17.49 16.40 -10.16
C SER A 69 17.13 17.66 -9.38
N PHE A 70 16.91 17.52 -8.07
CA PHE A 70 16.63 18.62 -7.13
C PHE A 70 15.38 19.43 -7.48
N LEU A 71 14.39 18.78 -8.08
CA LEU A 71 13.09 19.37 -8.37
C LEU A 71 12.12 18.96 -7.28
N ARG A 72 11.43 19.96 -6.70
CA ARG A 72 10.28 19.72 -5.85
C ARG A 72 9.01 20.19 -6.55
N ILE A 73 7.99 19.34 -6.59
CA ILE A 73 6.63 19.69 -7.01
C ILE A 73 5.76 19.60 -5.76
N ALA A 74 5.13 20.70 -5.38
CA ALA A 74 4.36 20.74 -4.14
C ALA A 74 3.03 21.50 -4.31
N GLY A 75 2.01 21.04 -3.62
CA GLY A 75 0.70 21.67 -3.55
C GLY A 75 0.40 22.28 -2.19
N SER A 76 -0.89 22.54 -1.94
CA SER A 76 -1.45 23.12 -0.72
C SER A 76 -2.24 22.09 0.12
N GLY A 77 -1.88 20.83 0.04
CA GLY A 77 -2.56 19.71 0.68
C GLY A 77 -3.26 18.83 -0.34
N HIS A 78 -3.33 17.52 -0.04
CA HIS A 78 -3.95 16.58 -0.96
C HIS A 78 -5.48 16.68 -1.02
N GLY A 79 -6.12 17.27 -0.01
CA GLY A 79 -7.55 17.59 0.01
C GLY A 79 -8.50 16.43 -0.31
N PHE A 80 -8.01 15.21 -0.30
CA PHE A 80 -8.81 14.03 -0.63
C PHE A 80 -9.76 13.70 0.52
N THR A 81 -11.06 13.63 0.20
CA THR A 81 -12.09 13.20 1.16
C THR A 81 -12.31 11.70 0.98
N SER A 82 -12.17 10.95 2.06
CA SER A 82 -12.42 9.51 2.06
C SER A 82 -13.80 9.17 1.50
N SER A 83 -13.88 8.14 0.67
CA SER A 83 -15.15 7.62 0.13
C SER A 83 -16.15 7.29 1.24
N SER A 84 -15.69 6.79 2.39
CA SER A 84 -16.55 6.48 3.54
C SER A 84 -17.30 7.70 4.08
N ILE A 85 -16.71 8.89 4.09
CA ILE A 85 -17.39 10.13 4.49
C ILE A 85 -18.54 10.44 3.52
N ARG A 86 -18.28 10.29 2.21
CA ARG A 86 -19.30 10.54 1.18
C ARG A 86 -20.44 9.52 1.24
N PHE A 87 -20.14 8.25 1.49
CA PHE A 87 -21.16 7.21 1.64
C PHE A 87 -22.01 7.40 2.90
N ASN A 88 -21.47 8.03 3.94
CA ASN A 88 -22.18 8.34 5.18
C ASN A 88 -22.90 9.71 5.16
N THR A 89 -22.77 10.48 4.08
CA THR A 89 -23.46 11.75 3.92
C THR A 89 -24.72 11.54 3.08
N PRO A 90 -25.92 11.90 3.56
CA PRO A 90 -27.14 11.75 2.80
C PRO A 90 -27.04 12.41 1.42
N PRO A 91 -27.52 11.77 0.33
CA PRO A 91 -27.36 12.29 -1.03
C PRO A 91 -27.90 13.69 -1.26
N GLN A 92 -28.98 14.07 -0.54
CA GLN A 92 -29.56 15.39 -0.59
C GLN A 92 -28.68 16.46 0.07
N GLU A 93 -27.81 16.07 0.99
CA GLU A 93 -26.91 16.97 1.71
C GLU A 93 -25.55 17.13 1.01
N LEU A 94 -25.11 16.12 0.24
CA LEU A 94 -23.83 16.12 -0.48
C LEU A 94 -23.60 17.39 -1.32
N ARG A 95 -24.65 17.94 -1.91
CA ARG A 95 -24.55 19.15 -2.74
C ARG A 95 -24.46 20.45 -1.93
N GLN A 96 -24.86 20.41 -0.66
CA GLN A 96 -24.91 21.59 0.20
C GLN A 96 -23.64 21.77 1.01
N TRP A 97 -22.91 20.67 1.27
CA TRP A 97 -21.75 20.64 2.14
C TRP A 97 -20.47 20.63 1.30
N HIS A 98 -19.97 21.81 0.93
CA HIS A 98 -18.74 21.93 0.16
C HIS A 98 -17.54 21.25 0.82
N GLU A 99 -17.51 21.15 2.12
CA GLU A 99 -16.44 20.54 2.90
C GLU A 99 -16.32 19.00 2.75
N VAL A 100 -17.35 18.33 2.22
CA VAL A 100 -17.28 16.89 1.92
C VAL A 100 -16.73 16.61 0.53
N TRP A 101 -16.46 17.64 -0.27
CA TRP A 101 -15.86 17.49 -1.58
C TRP A 101 -14.33 17.60 -1.49
N PRO A 102 -13.58 16.90 -2.37
CA PRO A 102 -12.14 17.05 -2.43
C PRO A 102 -11.75 18.53 -2.58
N GLY A 103 -10.77 18.95 -1.80
CA GLY A 103 -10.21 20.30 -1.82
C GLY A 103 -8.71 20.26 -2.11
N GLY A 104 -7.97 21.26 -1.66
CA GLY A 104 -6.53 21.36 -1.82
C GLY A 104 -6.10 21.48 -3.28
N SER A 105 -4.91 21.01 -3.60
CA SER A 105 -4.35 20.99 -4.96
C SER A 105 -4.59 19.63 -5.60
N ARG A 106 -5.44 19.55 -6.61
CA ARG A 106 -5.84 18.28 -7.20
C ARG A 106 -5.53 18.20 -8.70
N VAL A 107 -4.75 17.21 -9.09
CA VAL A 107 -4.39 16.92 -10.47
C VAL A 107 -5.29 15.79 -10.99
N LEU A 108 -6.16 16.10 -11.94
CA LEU A 108 -7.13 15.23 -12.55
C LEU A 108 -6.50 14.54 -13.77
N VAL A 109 -6.23 13.25 -13.69
CA VAL A 109 -5.53 12.53 -14.75
C VAL A 109 -6.50 12.19 -15.89
N GLU A 110 -6.52 13.04 -16.91
CA GLU A 110 -7.25 12.83 -18.17
C GLU A 110 -6.35 12.25 -19.26
N LEU A 111 -5.12 11.90 -18.94
CA LEU A 111 -4.18 11.27 -19.85
C LEU A 111 -4.82 10.01 -20.45
N ALA A 112 -4.92 9.97 -21.78
CA ALA A 112 -5.47 8.83 -22.49
C ALA A 112 -4.42 7.70 -22.53
N ALA A 113 -4.50 6.79 -21.57
CA ALA A 113 -3.76 5.54 -21.61
C ALA A 113 -4.74 4.40 -21.93
N PRO A 114 -4.48 3.56 -22.93
CA PRO A 114 -5.32 2.41 -23.18
C PRO A 114 -5.23 1.43 -22.01
N ALA A 115 -6.33 0.76 -21.71
CA ALA A 115 -6.35 -0.30 -20.70
C ALA A 115 -5.26 -1.35 -21.01
N GLY A 116 -4.46 -1.70 -20.00
CA GLY A 116 -3.32 -2.59 -20.17
C GLY A 116 -2.06 -1.90 -20.74
N ALA A 117 -2.04 -0.56 -20.80
CA ALA A 117 -0.81 0.18 -21.08
C ALA A 117 0.24 -0.11 -20.00
N THR A 118 1.51 0.06 -20.34
CA THR A 118 2.57 -0.03 -19.33
C THR A 118 2.42 1.10 -18.32
N ALA A 119 2.81 0.85 -17.07
CA ALA A 119 2.80 1.86 -16.01
C ALA A 119 3.55 3.15 -16.40
N GLU A 120 4.61 3.04 -17.19
CA GLU A 120 5.35 4.18 -17.75
C GLU A 120 4.50 5.00 -18.72
N ALA A 121 3.80 4.35 -19.64
CA ALA A 121 2.98 5.03 -20.65
C ALA A 121 1.76 5.75 -20.04
N GLY A 122 1.21 5.20 -18.96
CA GLY A 122 0.07 5.77 -18.24
C GLY A 122 0.44 6.76 -17.13
N ALA A 123 1.71 7.08 -16.95
CA ALA A 123 2.16 7.91 -15.83
C ALA A 123 1.74 9.36 -15.96
N ALA A 124 1.10 9.90 -14.91
CA ALA A 124 0.88 11.34 -14.79
C ALA A 124 2.20 12.08 -14.63
N PHE A 125 3.07 11.56 -13.77
CA PHE A 125 4.43 12.07 -13.56
C PHE A 125 5.45 10.97 -13.84
N LEU A 126 6.24 11.14 -14.88
CA LEU A 126 7.30 10.23 -15.29
C LEU A 126 8.67 10.81 -14.94
N VAL A 127 9.38 10.18 -14.00
CA VAL A 127 10.76 10.52 -13.66
C VAL A 127 11.69 9.57 -14.40
N LYS A 128 12.37 10.07 -15.44
CA LYS A 128 13.21 9.24 -16.29
C LYS A 128 14.38 10.03 -16.85
N ARG A 129 15.58 9.50 -16.70
CA ARG A 129 16.80 10.01 -17.35
C ARG A 129 17.61 8.86 -17.92
N SER A 130 18.07 9.01 -19.15
CA SER A 130 19.06 8.12 -19.75
C SER A 130 20.47 8.63 -19.44
N GLY A 131 21.36 7.75 -19.04
CA GLY A 131 22.77 8.09 -18.79
C GLY A 131 23.08 8.56 -17.38
N LYS A 132 24.21 9.25 -17.24
CA LYS A 132 24.74 9.73 -15.95
C LYS A 132 24.71 11.26 -15.88
N PRO A 133 24.63 11.84 -14.68
CA PRO A 133 24.41 11.19 -13.41
C PRO A 133 22.97 10.64 -13.28
N ARG A 134 22.75 9.65 -12.41
CA ARG A 134 21.39 9.21 -12.05
C ARG A 134 20.58 10.37 -11.45
N ILE A 135 19.27 10.29 -11.54
CA ILE A 135 18.40 11.30 -10.94
C ILE A 135 18.50 11.24 -9.41
N SER A 136 18.53 12.40 -8.78
CA SER A 136 18.60 12.52 -7.31
C SER A 136 17.66 13.61 -6.81
N SER A 137 17.10 13.39 -5.60
CA SER A 137 16.36 14.38 -4.83
C SER A 137 15.19 15.03 -5.61
N VAL A 138 14.41 14.21 -6.31
CA VAL A 138 13.10 14.65 -6.81
C VAL A 138 12.09 14.46 -5.68
N GLU A 139 11.26 15.47 -5.46
CA GLU A 139 10.27 15.48 -4.38
C GLU A 139 8.87 15.79 -4.90
N PHE A 140 7.89 15.01 -4.44
CA PHE A 140 6.46 15.26 -4.62
C PHE A 140 5.83 15.46 -3.25
N ALA A 141 5.09 16.55 -3.06
CA ALA A 141 4.51 16.87 -1.75
C ALA A 141 3.16 17.55 -1.83
N ASP A 142 2.28 17.17 -0.91
CA ASP A 142 1.10 17.95 -0.54
C ASP A 142 0.11 18.26 -1.68
N PHE A 143 -0.14 17.34 -2.59
CA PHE A 143 -1.22 17.43 -3.58
C PHE A 143 -1.85 16.08 -3.89
N CYS A 144 -3.00 16.10 -4.58
CA CYS A 144 -3.71 14.89 -4.99
C CYS A 144 -3.48 14.57 -6.46
N ILE A 145 -3.29 13.30 -6.77
CA ILE A 145 -3.36 12.74 -8.12
C ILE A 145 -4.59 11.84 -8.20
N ASP A 146 -5.57 12.24 -8.99
CA ASP A 146 -6.89 11.60 -9.09
C ASP A 146 -7.08 10.98 -10.47
N GLY A 147 -7.29 9.67 -10.51
CA GLY A 147 -7.53 8.89 -11.73
C GLY A 147 -8.94 9.02 -12.31
N LEU A 148 -9.85 9.77 -11.66
CA LEU A 148 -11.17 10.16 -12.17
C LEU A 148 -12.25 9.06 -12.24
N HIS A 149 -12.27 8.13 -11.30
CA HIS A 149 -13.33 7.11 -11.29
C HIS A 149 -14.23 7.16 -10.05
N PHE A 150 -14.40 8.33 -9.47
CA PHE A 150 -15.30 8.47 -8.34
C PHE A 150 -16.70 8.85 -8.79
N SER A 151 -17.65 7.90 -8.78
CA SER A 151 -19.07 8.18 -9.00
C SER A 151 -19.83 8.50 -7.71
N GLY A 152 -19.29 8.09 -6.58
CA GLY A 152 -19.95 8.23 -5.28
C GLY A 152 -20.99 7.16 -4.99
N ALA A 153 -21.12 6.14 -5.85
CA ALA A 153 -21.98 5.01 -5.63
C ALA A 153 -21.22 3.86 -4.95
N PRO A 154 -21.79 3.20 -3.94
CA PRO A 154 -21.20 2.01 -3.32
C PRO A 154 -20.98 0.86 -4.30
N ASP A 155 -21.68 0.91 -5.43
CA ASP A 155 -21.73 -0.12 -6.47
C ASP A 155 -20.88 0.20 -7.68
N ASP A 156 -19.97 1.17 -7.58
CA ASP A 156 -19.03 1.44 -8.66
C ASP A 156 -18.34 0.15 -9.09
N ASP A 157 -18.43 -0.12 -10.39
CA ASP A 157 -17.87 -1.29 -11.00
C ASP A 157 -16.34 -1.27 -10.82
N ALA A 158 -15.93 -1.92 -9.75
CA ALA A 158 -14.55 -1.95 -9.31
C ALA A 158 -13.61 -2.51 -10.36
N GLU A 159 -14.07 -3.40 -11.26
CA GLU A 159 -13.24 -3.96 -12.32
C GLU A 159 -12.73 -2.89 -13.28
N ASN A 160 -13.54 -1.90 -13.59
CA ASN A 160 -13.15 -0.81 -14.49
C ASN A 160 -12.35 0.30 -13.80
N THR A 161 -12.54 0.47 -12.49
CA THR A 161 -11.90 1.54 -11.71
C THR A 161 -10.40 1.30 -11.56
N TYR A 162 -9.98 0.03 -11.37
CA TYR A 162 -8.60 -0.30 -11.00
C TYR A 162 -7.72 -0.74 -12.18
N ARG A 163 -8.26 -0.83 -13.39
CA ARG A 163 -7.55 -1.20 -14.62
C ARG A 163 -7.74 -0.14 -15.70
N ASN A 164 -7.47 1.10 -15.34
CA ASN A 164 -7.70 2.24 -16.22
C ASN A 164 -6.44 2.70 -16.98
N GLY A 165 -5.34 1.96 -16.89
CA GLY A 165 -4.07 2.29 -17.54
C GLY A 165 -3.35 3.49 -16.94
N LYS A 166 -3.81 4.06 -15.83
CA LYS A 166 -3.27 5.28 -15.24
C LYS A 166 -2.29 4.97 -14.10
N THR A 167 -1.18 5.67 -14.10
CA THR A 167 -0.18 5.62 -13.05
C THR A 167 0.01 7.02 -12.46
N GLY A 168 0.06 7.14 -11.14
CA GLY A 168 0.28 8.44 -10.51
C GLY A 168 1.72 8.92 -10.71
N ILE A 169 2.67 8.27 -10.06
CA ILE A 169 4.09 8.59 -10.14
C ILE A 169 4.85 7.35 -10.61
N HIS A 170 5.56 7.48 -11.72
CA HIS A 170 6.42 6.42 -12.25
C HIS A 170 7.87 6.88 -12.33
N VAL A 171 8.74 6.24 -11.57
CA VAL A 171 10.18 6.47 -11.61
C VAL A 171 10.84 5.33 -12.37
N ALA A 172 11.13 5.55 -13.64
CA ALA A 172 11.55 4.51 -14.60
C ALA A 172 13.06 4.28 -14.66
N SER A 173 13.87 5.12 -14.03
CA SER A 173 15.33 5.00 -14.03
C SER A 173 15.90 4.96 -12.61
N ALA A 174 17.15 4.49 -12.51
CA ALA A 174 17.86 4.49 -11.24
C ALA A 174 17.85 5.88 -10.60
N ASN A 175 17.45 5.94 -9.36
CA ASN A 175 17.23 7.18 -8.62
C ASN A 175 17.77 7.07 -7.19
N ASP A 176 17.91 8.22 -6.57
CA ASP A 176 18.50 8.38 -5.26
C ASP A 176 17.75 9.50 -4.51
N SER A 177 17.44 9.26 -3.25
CA SER A 177 16.83 10.27 -2.39
C SER A 177 15.48 10.83 -2.90
N LEU A 178 14.72 10.04 -3.66
CA LEU A 178 13.35 10.38 -4.02
C LEU A 178 12.48 10.54 -2.78
N ARG A 179 11.62 11.55 -2.75
CA ARG A 179 10.68 11.76 -1.66
C ARG A 179 9.26 11.94 -2.19
N ILE A 180 8.32 11.23 -1.58
CA ILE A 180 6.88 11.32 -1.85
C ILE A 180 6.19 11.44 -0.50
N THR A 181 5.71 12.65 -0.17
CA THR A 181 5.23 12.97 1.18
C THR A 181 3.94 13.79 1.15
N GLY A 182 2.99 13.45 2.04
CA GLY A 182 1.73 14.21 2.15
C GLY A 182 0.84 14.17 0.90
N MET A 183 1.06 13.20 0.02
CA MET A 183 0.31 13.04 -1.22
C MET A 183 -1.02 12.33 -1.01
N GLY A 184 -2.01 12.67 -1.84
CA GLY A 184 -3.18 11.87 -2.08
C GLY A 184 -3.07 11.19 -3.44
N LEU A 185 -3.20 9.85 -3.50
CA LEU A 185 -3.24 9.11 -4.77
C LEU A 185 -4.50 8.24 -4.77
N VAL A 186 -5.34 8.41 -5.78
CA VAL A 186 -6.65 7.76 -5.78
C VAL A 186 -7.11 7.40 -7.19
N TYR A 187 -7.80 6.27 -7.31
CA TYR A 187 -8.40 5.77 -8.56
C TYR A 187 -7.40 5.57 -9.71
N LEU A 188 -6.24 5.06 -9.37
CA LEU A 188 -5.16 4.77 -10.32
C LEU A 188 -4.97 3.25 -10.43
N GLU A 189 -4.60 2.75 -11.60
CA GLU A 189 -4.17 1.35 -11.71
C GLU A 189 -2.88 1.12 -10.94
N HIS A 190 -1.95 2.09 -11.00
CA HIS A 190 -0.73 2.11 -10.21
C HIS A 190 -0.57 3.45 -9.49
N GLY A 191 -0.52 3.44 -8.17
CA GLY A 191 -0.29 4.67 -7.39
C GLY A 191 1.13 5.20 -7.58
N ILE A 192 2.11 4.46 -7.09
CA ILE A 192 3.55 4.76 -7.16
C ILE A 192 4.29 3.54 -7.67
N VAL A 193 5.07 3.71 -8.73
CA VAL A 193 6.01 2.70 -9.24
C VAL A 193 7.40 3.28 -9.26
N SER A 194 8.36 2.69 -8.54
CA SER A 194 9.74 3.15 -8.53
C SER A 194 10.71 2.02 -8.84
N HIS A 195 11.49 2.20 -9.90
CA HIS A 195 12.53 1.27 -10.30
C HIS A 195 13.89 1.67 -9.74
N HIS A 196 14.65 0.69 -9.24
CA HIS A 196 16.04 0.87 -8.80
C HIS A 196 16.22 1.99 -7.76
N ALA A 197 15.32 2.04 -6.78
CA ALA A 197 15.30 3.07 -5.74
C ALA A 197 16.45 2.90 -4.75
N ASP A 198 17.12 4.00 -4.42
CA ASP A 198 18.15 4.09 -3.39
C ASP A 198 17.82 5.23 -2.43
N ALA A 199 17.82 4.96 -1.14
CA ALA A 199 17.52 5.93 -0.08
C ALA A 199 16.24 6.75 -0.29
N SER A 200 15.22 6.14 -0.90
CA SER A 200 13.93 6.81 -1.15
C SER A 200 13.05 6.80 0.10
N ALA A 201 12.17 7.82 0.22
CA ALA A 201 11.19 7.94 1.29
C ALA A 201 9.78 8.15 0.71
N ILE A 202 8.85 7.24 1.06
CA ILE A 202 7.43 7.32 0.73
C ILE A 202 6.69 7.38 2.06
N GLU A 203 6.30 8.58 2.49
CA GLU A 203 5.89 8.81 3.87
C GLU A 203 4.68 9.74 4.00
N GLY A 204 3.79 9.39 4.95
CA GLY A 204 2.67 10.26 5.31
C GLY A 204 1.66 10.47 4.19
N ASN A 205 1.53 9.54 3.27
CA ASN A 205 0.62 9.65 2.12
C ASN A 205 -0.73 8.99 2.43
N PHE A 206 -1.75 9.47 1.76
CA PHE A 206 -3.07 8.85 1.68
C PHE A 206 -3.23 8.23 0.28
N ILE A 207 -3.17 6.90 0.20
CA ILE A 207 -3.28 6.16 -1.06
C ILE A 207 -4.50 5.25 -0.96
N ALA A 208 -5.49 5.47 -1.83
CA ALA A 208 -6.74 4.76 -1.72
C ALA A 208 -7.30 4.39 -3.10
N GLU A 209 -8.11 3.33 -3.13
CA GLU A 209 -8.85 2.93 -4.32
C GLU A 209 -7.95 2.79 -5.56
N CYS A 210 -6.75 2.21 -5.38
CA CYS A 210 -5.81 1.91 -6.47
C CYS A 210 -5.73 0.40 -6.74
N GLY A 211 -5.40 0.01 -7.95
CA GLY A 211 -5.14 -1.38 -8.32
C GLY A 211 -3.91 -1.91 -7.58
N ASN A 212 -2.77 -1.24 -7.73
CA ASN A 212 -1.55 -1.39 -6.92
C ASN A 212 -1.20 -0.04 -6.31
N CYS A 213 -0.85 -0.01 -5.02
CA CYS A 213 -0.65 1.27 -4.35
C CYS A 213 0.81 1.74 -4.41
N ILE A 214 1.75 0.94 -3.91
CA ILE A 214 3.19 1.24 -3.90
C ILE A 214 3.97 0.04 -4.44
N GLU A 215 4.78 0.25 -5.46
CA GLU A 215 5.58 -0.78 -6.09
C GLU A 215 7.05 -0.33 -6.17
N LEU A 216 7.94 -1.05 -5.49
CA LEU A 216 9.38 -0.91 -5.63
C LEU A 216 9.90 -2.04 -6.51
N ARG A 217 10.35 -1.71 -7.71
CA ARG A 217 10.74 -2.65 -8.74
C ARG A 217 12.23 -2.66 -9.03
N GLY A 218 12.75 -3.84 -9.36
CA GLY A 218 14.17 -4.04 -9.65
C GLY A 218 15.06 -3.91 -8.41
N MET A 219 16.37 -3.98 -8.61
CA MET A 219 17.33 -3.87 -7.50
C MET A 219 17.28 -2.48 -6.87
N GLY A 220 17.04 -2.44 -5.56
CA GLY A 220 17.03 -1.21 -4.77
C GLY A 220 17.56 -1.43 -3.36
N GLN A 221 17.77 -0.33 -2.62
CA GLN A 221 18.26 -0.44 -1.25
C GLN A 221 17.89 0.75 -0.38
N ALA A 222 18.00 0.54 0.94
CA ALA A 222 18.01 1.56 2.00
C ALA A 222 16.84 2.56 1.93
N SER A 223 15.68 2.13 1.46
CA SER A 223 14.50 2.97 1.31
C SER A 223 13.48 2.70 2.41
N ARG A 224 12.51 3.60 2.55
CA ARG A 224 11.46 3.46 3.55
C ARG A 224 10.08 3.79 3.00
N ILE A 225 9.10 3.03 3.49
CA ILE A 225 7.67 3.24 3.30
C ILE A 225 7.07 3.36 4.69
N ALA A 226 6.71 4.57 5.11
CA ALA A 226 6.36 4.81 6.50
C ALA A 226 5.16 5.75 6.70
N ASN A 227 4.38 5.47 7.75
CA ASN A 227 3.28 6.34 8.18
C ASN A 227 2.23 6.64 7.09
N ASN A 228 2.04 5.74 6.13
CA ASN A 228 1.03 5.92 5.09
C ASN A 228 -0.30 5.30 5.54
N LEU A 229 -1.39 5.91 5.09
CA LEU A 229 -2.71 5.30 5.09
C LEU A 229 -2.96 4.76 3.67
N ILE A 230 -3.10 3.43 3.56
CA ILE A 230 -3.30 2.75 2.28
C ILE A 230 -4.65 2.05 2.31
N GLY A 231 -5.60 2.60 1.57
CA GLY A 231 -7.00 2.20 1.65
C GLY A 231 -7.38 0.93 0.89
N ALA A 232 -6.65 0.54 -0.13
CA ALA A 232 -6.86 -0.72 -0.85
C ALA A 232 -5.79 -0.93 -1.94
N GLY A 233 -5.54 -2.19 -2.28
CA GLY A 233 -4.78 -2.61 -3.44
C GLY A 233 -5.60 -3.67 -4.17
N TYR A 234 -6.61 -3.25 -4.91
CA TYR A 234 -7.70 -4.11 -5.35
C TYR A 234 -7.29 -5.17 -6.37
N ASP A 235 -6.46 -4.83 -7.32
CA ASP A 235 -6.05 -5.74 -8.40
C ASP A 235 -4.69 -6.42 -8.12
N GLY A 236 -3.97 -5.88 -7.13
CA GLY A 236 -2.62 -6.32 -6.80
C GLY A 236 -2.30 -6.21 -5.32
N HIS A 237 -1.29 -5.44 -5.00
CA HIS A 237 -0.73 -5.31 -3.67
C HIS A 237 -0.84 -3.88 -3.15
N SER A 238 -1.03 -3.71 -1.84
CA SER A 238 -0.91 -2.39 -1.24
C SER A 238 0.55 -1.93 -1.21
N ILE A 239 1.47 -2.83 -0.82
CA ILE A 239 2.92 -2.59 -0.90
C ILE A 239 3.56 -3.81 -1.57
N TYR A 240 4.30 -3.57 -2.63
CA TYR A 240 5.10 -4.57 -3.32
C TYR A 240 6.56 -4.13 -3.40
N ALA A 241 7.49 -5.03 -3.12
CA ALA A 241 8.91 -4.79 -3.36
C ALA A 241 9.59 -6.05 -3.90
N GLU A 242 10.50 -5.86 -4.87
CA GLU A 242 11.29 -6.96 -5.44
C GLU A 242 12.78 -6.65 -5.45
N ASN A 243 13.60 -7.68 -5.18
CA ASN A 243 15.06 -7.62 -5.25
C ASN A 243 15.66 -6.44 -4.45
N PHE A 244 15.14 -6.21 -3.24
CA PHE A 244 15.41 -5.03 -2.44
C PHE A 244 16.22 -5.37 -1.18
N GLY A 245 17.19 -4.53 -0.80
CA GLY A 245 17.98 -4.68 0.42
C GLY A 245 17.74 -3.54 1.41
N GLY A 246 17.53 -3.89 2.71
CA GLY A 246 17.42 -2.88 3.76
C GLY A 246 16.21 -1.97 3.63
N LEU A 247 15.05 -2.51 3.22
CA LEU A 247 13.78 -1.79 3.18
C LEU A 247 13.20 -1.65 4.60
N LEU A 248 12.75 -0.47 4.95
CA LEU A 248 12.00 -0.21 6.16
C LEU A 248 10.52 0.03 5.81
N VAL A 249 9.63 -0.85 6.29
CA VAL A 249 8.16 -0.68 6.19
C VAL A 249 7.62 -0.52 7.60
N SER A 250 7.20 0.71 7.97
CA SER A 250 6.86 0.98 9.37
C SER A 250 5.74 1.99 9.55
N GLY A 251 4.91 1.77 10.59
CA GLY A 251 3.87 2.71 10.97
C GLY A 251 2.75 2.89 9.95
N ASN A 252 2.62 2.01 8.97
CA ASN A 252 1.57 2.11 7.97
C ASN A 252 0.25 1.50 8.49
N ASN A 253 -0.85 2.11 8.08
CA ASN A 253 -2.19 1.54 8.24
C ASN A 253 -2.67 1.09 6.86
N VAL A 254 -2.81 -0.23 6.67
CA VAL A 254 -3.05 -0.84 5.36
C VAL A 254 -4.33 -1.67 5.38
N PHE A 255 -5.16 -1.49 4.38
CA PHE A 255 -6.40 -2.22 4.18
C PHE A 255 -6.54 -2.66 2.71
N PRO A 256 -6.02 -3.81 2.32
CA PRO A 256 -6.15 -4.31 0.96
C PRO A 256 -7.45 -5.09 0.76
N ARG A 257 -7.91 -5.10 -0.47
CA ARG A 257 -8.98 -5.96 -0.96
C ARG A 257 -8.53 -6.84 -2.14
N GLY A 258 -7.26 -6.79 -2.49
CA GLY A 258 -6.65 -7.53 -3.57
C GLY A 258 -5.76 -8.68 -3.04
N LYS A 259 -4.58 -8.83 -3.64
CA LYS A 259 -3.72 -10.00 -3.42
C LYS A 259 -3.05 -10.02 -2.06
N SER A 260 -2.51 -8.89 -1.59
CA SER A 260 -1.87 -8.83 -0.27
C SER A 260 -1.71 -7.40 0.25
N SER A 261 -1.53 -7.27 1.58
CA SER A 261 -1.12 -6.01 2.20
C SER A 261 0.33 -5.67 1.84
N ILE A 262 1.23 -6.64 2.04
CA ILE A 262 2.65 -6.51 1.75
C ILE A 262 3.13 -7.77 1.03
N ALA A 263 3.66 -7.63 -0.17
CA ALA A 263 4.30 -8.71 -0.90
C ALA A 263 5.76 -8.36 -1.20
N LEU A 264 6.67 -9.24 -0.76
CA LEU A 264 8.10 -9.10 -0.94
C LEU A 264 8.64 -10.26 -1.77
N SER A 265 9.43 -9.97 -2.79
CA SER A 265 10.05 -10.98 -3.66
C SER A 265 11.56 -10.78 -3.71
N GLY A 266 12.33 -11.73 -3.18
CA GLY A 266 13.79 -11.62 -3.14
C GLY A 266 14.30 -10.45 -2.30
N VAL A 267 13.56 -10.04 -1.28
CA VAL A 267 13.91 -8.92 -0.39
C VAL A 267 14.75 -9.41 0.78
N VAL A 268 15.81 -8.67 1.12
CA VAL A 268 16.77 -9.08 2.13
C VAL A 268 17.05 -7.98 3.16
N ARG A 269 17.36 -8.39 4.40
CA ARG A 269 17.82 -7.51 5.49
C ARG A 269 16.89 -6.31 5.72
N SER A 270 15.60 -6.55 5.63
CA SER A 270 14.57 -5.53 5.72
C SER A 270 13.76 -5.67 7.01
N SER A 271 13.12 -4.58 7.42
CA SER A 271 12.29 -4.55 8.62
C SER A 271 10.87 -4.14 8.29
N ILE A 272 9.92 -4.97 8.70
CA ILE A 272 8.48 -4.72 8.63
C ILE A 272 7.98 -4.61 10.06
N SER A 273 7.74 -3.39 10.57
CA SER A 273 7.47 -3.21 12.00
C SER A 273 6.48 -2.09 12.30
N GLY A 274 5.67 -2.30 13.34
CA GLY A 274 4.73 -1.27 13.82
C GLY A 274 3.62 -0.92 12.84
N ASN A 275 3.30 -1.80 11.89
CA ASN A 275 2.21 -1.59 10.95
C ASN A 275 0.89 -2.17 11.49
N ARG A 276 -0.23 -1.55 11.15
CA ARG A 276 -1.56 -2.13 11.26
C ARG A 276 -2.00 -2.60 9.86
N LEU A 277 -2.21 -3.89 9.73
CA LEU A 277 -2.58 -4.53 8.48
C LEU A 277 -3.94 -5.20 8.65
N HIS A 278 -4.92 -4.76 7.89
CA HIS A 278 -6.27 -5.29 7.90
C HIS A 278 -6.60 -5.87 6.54
N SER A 279 -7.17 -7.06 6.50
CA SER A 279 -7.59 -7.72 5.27
C SER A 279 -8.79 -8.62 5.52
N PHE A 280 -9.52 -8.92 4.47
CA PHE A 280 -10.57 -9.97 4.47
C PHE A 280 -10.03 -11.33 3.98
N TYR A 281 -8.79 -11.38 3.53
CA TYR A 281 -8.21 -12.54 2.85
C TYR A 281 -6.90 -12.99 3.49
N PRO A 282 -6.51 -14.28 3.31
CA PRO A 282 -5.16 -14.73 3.63
C PRO A 282 -4.11 -14.05 2.74
N GLY A 283 -2.83 -14.29 3.03
CA GLY A 283 -1.73 -13.66 2.29
C GLY A 283 -1.54 -12.17 2.61
N MET A 284 -1.78 -11.76 3.85
CA MET A 284 -1.56 -10.37 4.29
C MET A 284 -0.10 -9.95 4.17
N LEU A 285 0.82 -10.84 4.53
CA LEU A 285 2.25 -10.70 4.29
C LEU A 285 2.75 -11.90 3.50
N VAL A 286 3.32 -11.67 2.33
CA VAL A 286 3.81 -12.74 1.45
C VAL A 286 5.27 -12.52 1.12
N PHE A 287 6.10 -13.50 1.49
CA PHE A 287 7.48 -13.60 1.04
C PHE A 287 7.58 -14.60 -0.09
N SER A 288 8.24 -14.23 -1.18
CA SER A 288 8.51 -15.06 -2.35
C SER A 288 9.94 -14.84 -2.84
N GLY A 289 10.41 -15.63 -3.79
CA GLY A 289 11.70 -15.39 -4.41
C GLY A 289 12.90 -15.41 -3.45
N ASN A 290 12.85 -16.25 -2.42
CA ASN A 290 13.93 -16.40 -1.43
C ASN A 290 14.25 -15.13 -0.63
N CYS A 291 13.27 -14.58 0.06
CA CYS A 291 13.48 -13.49 1.00
C CYS A 291 14.34 -13.93 2.19
N SER A 292 15.35 -13.14 2.61
CA SER A 292 16.24 -13.58 3.68
C SER A 292 16.66 -12.47 4.64
N GLU A 293 16.94 -12.89 5.88
CA GLU A 293 17.41 -11.99 6.95
C GLU A 293 16.45 -10.81 7.21
N ASN A 294 15.14 -11.01 7.04
CA ASN A 294 14.13 -9.98 7.30
C ASN A 294 13.57 -10.11 8.71
N LEU A 295 13.21 -8.98 9.29
CA LEU A 295 12.52 -8.87 10.57
C LEU A 295 11.07 -8.45 10.37
N VAL A 296 10.14 -9.25 10.88
CA VAL A 296 8.70 -8.93 10.96
C VAL A 296 8.33 -8.85 12.44
N ALA A 297 8.20 -7.65 12.97
CA ALA A 297 8.01 -7.49 14.42
C ALA A 297 7.03 -6.38 14.80
N SER A 298 6.33 -6.59 15.91
CA SER A 298 5.47 -5.57 16.50
C SER A 298 4.39 -5.02 15.54
N ASN A 299 3.91 -5.84 14.62
CA ASN A 299 2.80 -5.49 13.75
C ASN A 299 1.48 -5.99 14.34
N HIS A 300 0.39 -5.35 13.96
CA HIS A 300 -0.96 -5.83 14.17
C HIS A 300 -1.52 -6.34 12.83
N PHE A 301 -1.63 -7.65 12.68
CA PHE A 301 -2.31 -8.29 11.57
C PHE A 301 -3.74 -8.61 12.01
N PHE A 302 -4.70 -8.18 11.23
CA PHE A 302 -6.10 -8.42 11.52
C PHE A 302 -6.83 -8.85 10.25
N ARG A 303 -7.32 -10.09 10.24
CA ARG A 303 -8.23 -10.57 9.18
C ARG A 303 -9.62 -10.73 9.75
N ASP A 304 -10.60 -10.20 9.05
CA ASP A 304 -12.00 -10.47 9.32
C ASP A 304 -12.76 -10.79 8.03
N ARG A 305 -13.74 -11.65 8.15
CA ARG A 305 -14.78 -11.87 7.15
C ARG A 305 -16.10 -11.58 7.83
N GLU A 306 -16.34 -10.31 8.03
CA GLU A 306 -17.52 -9.88 8.76
C GLU A 306 -18.77 -9.82 7.85
N PRO A 307 -19.98 -10.04 8.41
CA PRO A 307 -21.23 -9.99 7.64
C PRO A 307 -21.48 -8.66 6.94
N TRP A 308 -20.93 -7.58 7.50
CA TRP A 308 -21.07 -6.22 6.98
C TRP A 308 -20.05 -5.87 5.88
N ALA A 309 -19.18 -6.79 5.53
CA ALA A 309 -18.18 -6.58 4.48
C ALA A 309 -18.65 -6.99 3.08
N PRO A 310 -19.88 -6.60 2.62
CA PRO A 310 -20.37 -6.96 1.30
C PRO A 310 -19.58 -6.32 0.16
N MET A 311 -18.69 -5.38 0.50
CA MET A 311 -17.80 -4.72 -0.45
C MET A 311 -16.58 -5.57 -0.84
N THR A 312 -16.40 -6.74 -0.25
CA THR A 312 -15.37 -7.69 -0.66
C THR A 312 -15.81 -8.44 -1.93
N ARG A 313 -15.89 -7.73 -3.02
CA ARG A 313 -16.19 -8.34 -4.33
C ARG A 313 -15.03 -9.15 -4.90
N TYR A 314 -13.84 -8.95 -4.35
CA TYR A 314 -12.61 -9.58 -4.82
C TYR A 314 -12.17 -10.66 -3.87
N ASP A 315 -12.06 -11.86 -4.38
CA ASP A 315 -11.32 -12.95 -3.76
C ASP A 315 -9.87 -12.88 -4.28
N ASN A 316 -8.88 -12.97 -3.40
CA ASN A 316 -7.48 -13.02 -3.82
C ASN A 316 -7.05 -14.39 -4.37
N GLY A 317 -7.99 -15.33 -4.44
CA GLY A 317 -7.75 -16.68 -4.95
C GLY A 317 -6.96 -17.58 -3.99
N LEU A 318 -6.68 -17.14 -2.76
CA LEU A 318 -5.97 -17.91 -1.76
C LEU A 318 -6.95 -18.57 -0.79
N ASP A 319 -6.70 -19.81 -0.43
CA ASP A 319 -7.44 -20.50 0.61
C ASP A 319 -6.87 -20.21 2.01
N ASP A 320 -7.61 -20.60 3.05
CA ASP A 320 -7.21 -20.38 4.43
C ASP A 320 -5.96 -21.16 4.84
N GLN A 321 -5.57 -22.19 4.06
CA GLN A 321 -4.35 -22.97 4.24
C GLN A 321 -3.10 -22.27 3.69
N PHE A 322 -3.25 -21.20 2.89
CA PHE A 322 -2.13 -20.40 2.40
C PHE A 322 -1.37 -19.74 3.54
N GLY A 323 -2.08 -19.30 4.57
CA GLY A 323 -1.56 -18.59 5.71
C GLY A 323 -1.78 -17.07 5.63
N LEU A 324 -1.99 -16.42 6.78
CA LEU A 324 -2.02 -14.95 6.83
C LEU A 324 -0.64 -14.38 6.54
N LEU A 325 0.40 -14.99 7.12
CA LEU A 325 1.80 -14.72 6.84
C LEU A 325 2.39 -15.93 6.11
N HIS A 326 2.88 -15.70 4.91
CA HIS A 326 3.45 -16.72 4.03
C HIS A 326 4.94 -16.45 3.82
N LEU A 327 5.80 -17.33 4.32
CA LEU A 327 7.24 -17.16 4.34
C LEU A 327 7.93 -18.12 3.38
N ASN A 328 8.78 -17.57 2.52
CA ASN A 328 9.64 -18.33 1.62
C ASN A 328 11.03 -17.69 1.63
N GLY A 329 12.00 -18.41 2.19
CA GLY A 329 13.40 -17.97 2.28
C GLY A 329 14.03 -18.22 3.64
N ASP A 330 15.26 -17.71 3.83
CA ASP A 330 16.15 -18.11 4.91
C ASP A 330 16.31 -17.04 5.98
N ASN A 331 16.50 -17.47 7.23
CA ASN A 331 16.91 -16.63 8.36
C ASN A 331 16.00 -15.43 8.64
N ASN A 332 14.70 -15.54 8.34
CA ASN A 332 13.74 -14.49 8.67
C ASN A 332 13.26 -14.65 10.12
N SER A 333 12.96 -13.54 10.76
CA SER A 333 12.39 -13.52 12.11
C SER A 333 10.97 -12.95 12.09
N VAL A 334 10.01 -13.67 12.67
CA VAL A 334 8.63 -13.24 12.87
C VAL A 334 8.33 -13.28 14.36
N MET A 335 8.29 -12.10 14.99
CA MET A 335 8.23 -12.05 16.44
C MET A 335 7.45 -10.87 17.01
N ALA A 336 6.87 -11.08 18.17
CA ALA A 336 6.17 -10.03 18.92
C ALA A 336 5.06 -9.31 18.12
N ASN A 337 4.41 -10.01 17.18
CA ASN A 337 3.26 -9.49 16.45
C ASN A 337 1.96 -9.86 17.20
N HIS A 338 0.95 -9.01 17.07
CA HIS A 338 -0.42 -9.36 17.41
C HIS A 338 -1.14 -9.78 16.13
N ILE A 339 -1.70 -10.98 16.11
CA ILE A 339 -2.35 -11.56 14.93
C ILE A 339 -3.76 -12.00 15.32
N SER A 340 -4.75 -11.34 14.76
CA SER A 340 -6.16 -11.64 14.97
C SER A 340 -6.77 -12.25 13.71
N GLU A 341 -7.35 -13.43 13.89
CA GLU A 341 -8.14 -14.11 12.88
C GLU A 341 -9.60 -14.09 13.31
N SER A 342 -10.49 -13.52 12.51
CA SER A 342 -11.93 -13.56 12.76
C SER A 342 -12.64 -13.99 11.48
N ILE A 343 -13.41 -15.05 11.58
CA ILE A 343 -14.15 -15.60 10.42
C ILE A 343 -15.63 -15.67 10.76
N ASP A 344 -16.46 -15.06 9.93
CA ASP A 344 -17.91 -15.23 10.00
C ASP A 344 -18.28 -16.71 9.85
N THR A 345 -19.18 -17.18 10.71
CA THR A 345 -19.65 -18.59 10.70
C THR A 345 -20.16 -19.07 9.36
N ARG A 346 -20.59 -18.17 8.49
CA ARG A 346 -21.06 -18.49 7.12
C ARG A 346 -19.89 -18.94 6.20
N TYR A 347 -18.67 -18.57 6.52
CA TYR A 347 -17.46 -18.89 5.73
C TYR A 347 -16.59 -19.97 6.38
N LEU A 348 -17.06 -20.56 7.48
CA LEU A 348 -16.34 -21.65 8.13
C LEU A 348 -16.27 -22.86 7.23
N LYS A 349 -15.07 -23.39 7.10
CA LYS A 349 -14.80 -24.67 6.44
C LYS A 349 -14.95 -25.82 7.42
N PRO A 350 -15.00 -27.09 6.92
CA PRO A 350 -14.96 -28.27 7.77
C PRO A 350 -13.81 -28.24 8.79
N ALA A 351 -14.01 -28.86 9.94
CA ALA A 351 -13.05 -28.82 11.05
C ALA A 351 -11.66 -29.40 10.75
N ASP A 352 -11.51 -30.18 9.68
CA ASP A 352 -10.26 -30.71 9.16
C ASP A 352 -9.48 -29.69 8.29
N GLU A 353 -10.12 -28.57 7.91
CA GLU A 353 -9.53 -27.49 7.14
C GLU A 353 -9.26 -26.25 8.01
N LYS A 354 -8.49 -26.41 9.10
CA LYS A 354 -8.17 -25.30 10.00
C LYS A 354 -7.40 -24.18 9.28
N PRO A 355 -7.74 -22.90 9.48
CA PRO A 355 -6.95 -21.78 8.93
C PRO A 355 -5.51 -21.81 9.44
N VAL A 356 -4.57 -21.45 8.58
CA VAL A 356 -3.15 -21.34 8.92
C VAL A 356 -2.82 -19.86 9.18
N ILE A 357 -2.19 -19.57 10.30
CA ILE A 357 -1.79 -18.18 10.63
C ILE A 357 -0.42 -17.88 10.02
N ILE A 358 0.62 -18.60 10.39
CA ILE A 358 1.98 -18.43 9.86
C ILE A 358 2.37 -19.70 9.10
N ARG A 359 2.69 -19.57 7.81
CA ARG A 359 3.14 -20.68 6.99
C ARG A 359 4.58 -20.46 6.54
N ILE A 360 5.47 -21.39 6.86
CA ILE A 360 6.84 -21.46 6.35
C ILE A 360 6.87 -22.50 5.24
N VAL A 361 6.90 -22.05 3.99
CA VAL A 361 6.81 -22.91 2.80
C VAL A 361 8.14 -23.55 2.49
N SER A 362 9.21 -22.78 2.60
CA SER A 362 10.57 -23.22 2.35
C SER A 362 11.57 -22.36 3.10
N GLY A 363 12.81 -22.83 3.14
CA GLY A 363 13.91 -22.07 3.74
C GLY A 363 14.41 -22.65 5.06
N ARG A 364 15.50 -22.08 5.53
CA ARG A 364 16.25 -22.54 6.69
C ARG A 364 16.49 -21.41 7.68
N GLY A 365 16.57 -21.77 8.97
CA GLY A 365 16.97 -20.84 10.01
C GLY A 365 15.93 -19.76 10.32
N ASN A 366 14.68 -19.89 9.87
CA ASN A 366 13.65 -18.94 10.24
C ASN A 366 13.29 -19.08 11.72
N TYR A 367 12.98 -17.96 12.35
CA TYR A 367 12.67 -17.87 13.77
C TYR A 367 11.27 -17.27 13.96
N VAL A 368 10.36 -18.03 14.58
CA VAL A 368 9.01 -17.58 14.91
C VAL A 368 8.84 -17.63 16.42
N ALA A 369 8.57 -16.48 17.05
CA ALA A 369 8.49 -16.42 18.51
C ALA A 369 7.62 -15.28 19.04
N ASN A 370 7.04 -15.50 20.22
CA ASN A 370 6.36 -14.46 21.00
C ASN A 370 5.29 -13.67 20.20
N ASN A 371 4.64 -14.31 19.23
CA ASN A 371 3.50 -13.72 18.55
C ASN A 371 2.24 -14.04 19.37
N HIS A 372 1.42 -13.03 19.61
CA HIS A 372 0.11 -13.21 20.24
C HIS A 372 -0.92 -13.50 19.17
N ILE A 373 -1.47 -14.72 19.15
CA ILE A 373 -2.47 -15.15 18.18
C ILE A 373 -3.82 -15.28 18.87
N VAL A 374 -4.82 -14.58 18.33
CA VAL A 374 -6.22 -14.67 18.73
C VAL A 374 -7.03 -15.13 17.53
N ALA A 375 -7.81 -16.19 17.69
CA ALA A 375 -8.64 -16.71 16.60
C ALA A 375 -10.08 -16.90 17.09
N THR A 376 -11.02 -16.34 16.36
CA THR A 376 -12.43 -16.35 16.70
C THR A 376 -13.30 -16.61 15.48
N THR A 377 -14.45 -17.25 15.70
CA THR A 377 -15.55 -17.18 14.76
C THR A 377 -16.50 -16.06 15.17
N GLU A 378 -17.10 -15.46 14.20
CA GLU A 378 -18.05 -14.38 14.38
C GLU A 378 -19.40 -14.72 13.79
N SER A 379 -20.47 -14.42 14.52
CA SER A 379 -21.82 -14.43 14.01
C SER A 379 -22.56 -13.17 14.44
N SER A 380 -23.40 -12.67 13.58
CA SER A 380 -24.29 -11.55 13.89
C SER A 380 -25.73 -11.97 13.63
N GLN A 381 -26.64 -11.48 14.46
CA GLN A 381 -28.09 -11.63 14.27
C GLN A 381 -28.71 -10.47 13.48
N ALA A 382 -27.92 -9.47 13.13
CA ALA A 382 -28.39 -8.40 12.27
C ALA A 382 -28.82 -8.94 10.90
N SER A 383 -29.94 -8.44 10.38
CA SER A 383 -30.39 -8.86 9.05
C SER A 383 -29.37 -8.47 7.99
N ASP A 384 -29.16 -9.32 7.02
CA ASP A 384 -28.22 -9.08 5.90
C ASP A 384 -28.65 -7.92 4.99
N ALA A 385 -29.87 -7.44 5.14
CA ALA A 385 -30.37 -6.31 4.36
C ALA A 385 -30.10 -5.00 5.11
N PRO A 386 -29.38 -4.07 4.51
CA PRO A 386 -29.22 -2.75 5.07
C PRO A 386 -30.58 -2.06 5.17
N SER A 387 -31.01 -1.81 6.41
CA SER A 387 -32.28 -1.10 6.69
C SER A 387 -32.11 0.41 6.74
N SER A 388 -30.90 0.91 6.59
CA SER A 388 -30.59 2.34 6.65
C SER A 388 -29.70 2.76 5.48
N ASP A 389 -29.89 4.00 5.03
CA ASP A 389 -29.06 4.59 3.97
C ASP A 389 -27.64 4.97 4.47
N CYS A 390 -27.34 4.73 5.75
CA CYS A 390 -26.06 5.07 6.37
C CYS A 390 -25.29 3.81 6.74
N PHE A 391 -24.17 3.60 6.06
CA PHE A 391 -23.28 2.45 6.29
C PHE A 391 -22.77 2.36 7.75
N ALA A 392 -22.43 3.48 8.39
CA ALA A 392 -21.98 3.50 9.78
C ALA A 392 -23.04 2.95 10.74
N THR A 393 -24.31 3.32 10.54
CA THR A 393 -25.43 2.81 11.36
C THR A 393 -25.63 1.31 11.16
N GLN A 394 -25.42 0.80 9.95
CA GLN A 394 -25.49 -0.63 9.68
C GLN A 394 -24.39 -1.40 10.41
N VAL A 395 -23.14 -0.90 10.34
CA VAL A 395 -22.02 -1.49 11.05
C VAL A 395 -22.23 -1.49 12.55
N GLU A 396 -22.72 -0.39 13.14
CA GLU A 396 -23.04 -0.30 14.57
C GLU A 396 -24.08 -1.32 14.98
N ALA A 397 -25.14 -1.50 14.19
CA ALA A 397 -26.19 -2.48 14.47
C ALA A 397 -25.67 -3.92 14.43
N ILE A 398 -24.78 -4.24 13.49
CA ILE A 398 -24.16 -5.56 13.39
C ILE A 398 -23.24 -5.80 14.58
N LEU A 399 -22.38 -4.85 14.92
CA LEU A 399 -21.45 -4.95 16.05
C LEU A 399 -22.17 -5.10 17.40
N ALA A 400 -23.33 -4.48 17.57
CA ALA A 400 -24.15 -4.58 18.76
C ALA A 400 -24.71 -5.99 19.00
N THR A 401 -24.85 -6.80 17.94
CA THR A 401 -25.38 -8.18 18.00
C THR A 401 -24.30 -9.24 17.81
N ARG A 402 -23.05 -8.84 17.79
CA ARG A 402 -21.88 -9.66 17.52
C ARG A 402 -21.65 -10.70 18.62
N ASN A 403 -21.48 -11.95 18.22
CA ASN A 403 -21.05 -13.04 19.10
C ASN A 403 -19.74 -13.61 18.60
N LEU A 404 -18.77 -13.71 19.52
CA LEU A 404 -17.45 -14.27 19.24
C LEU A 404 -17.31 -15.60 19.99
N THR A 405 -16.84 -16.62 19.26
CA THR A 405 -16.47 -17.91 19.84
C THR A 405 -15.06 -18.31 19.38
N ALA A 406 -14.35 -19.09 20.18
CA ALA A 406 -13.00 -19.51 19.83
C ALA A 406 -12.98 -20.31 18.53
N LEU A 407 -12.02 -20.03 17.67
CA LEU A 407 -11.76 -20.74 16.42
C LEU A 407 -10.48 -21.55 16.55
N GLU A 408 -10.54 -22.82 16.19
CA GLU A 408 -9.34 -23.65 16.08
C GLU A 408 -8.55 -23.30 14.80
N VAL A 409 -7.28 -22.98 14.97
CA VAL A 409 -6.35 -22.62 13.88
C VAL A 409 -5.04 -23.37 13.99
N ILE A 410 -4.25 -23.38 12.93
CA ILE A 410 -2.84 -23.78 12.96
C ILE A 410 -2.02 -22.51 13.15
N ALA A 411 -1.40 -22.34 14.32
CA ALA A 411 -0.59 -21.15 14.61
C ALA A 411 0.61 -21.04 13.68
N VAL A 412 1.34 -22.14 13.50
CA VAL A 412 2.50 -22.21 12.60
C VAL A 412 2.49 -23.55 11.86
N LYS A 413 2.57 -23.50 10.54
CA LYS A 413 2.76 -24.67 9.68
C LYS A 413 4.10 -24.55 8.97
N VAL A 414 4.98 -25.56 9.19
CA VAL A 414 6.27 -25.65 8.51
C VAL A 414 6.18 -26.79 7.50
N GLU A 415 6.29 -26.47 6.21
CA GLU A 415 6.16 -27.43 5.13
C GLU A 415 7.42 -28.32 5.01
N ALA A 416 7.29 -29.48 4.36
CA ALA A 416 8.35 -30.47 4.25
C ALA A 416 9.65 -29.97 3.57
N GLY A 417 9.58 -28.88 2.78
CA GLY A 417 10.74 -28.25 2.14
C GLY A 417 11.53 -27.32 3.05
N ALA A 418 11.07 -27.06 4.28
CA ALA A 418 11.69 -26.14 5.21
C ALA A 418 12.35 -26.89 6.38
N SER A 419 13.58 -26.48 6.75
CA SER A 419 14.37 -27.17 7.76
C SER A 419 15.18 -26.23 8.64
N HIS A 420 15.61 -26.71 9.82
CA HIS A 420 16.40 -25.93 10.78
C HIS A 420 15.70 -24.62 11.26
N ASN A 421 14.38 -24.59 11.15
CA ASN A 421 13.59 -23.46 11.66
C ASN A 421 13.32 -23.65 13.15
N THR A 422 13.16 -22.56 13.87
CA THR A 422 12.84 -22.57 15.30
C THR A 422 11.50 -21.88 15.53
N VAL A 423 10.57 -22.59 16.15
CA VAL A 423 9.30 -22.05 16.61
C VAL A 423 9.28 -22.06 18.14
N LEU A 424 9.12 -20.91 18.74
CA LEU A 424 8.85 -20.79 20.17
C LEU A 424 7.37 -20.51 20.36
N ASP A 425 6.75 -21.26 21.25
CA ASP A 425 5.38 -21.01 21.65
C ASP A 425 5.23 -19.59 22.23
N SER A 426 4.25 -18.90 21.76
CA SER A 426 3.92 -17.53 22.20
C SER A 426 2.77 -17.47 23.20
N GLY A 427 2.37 -18.60 23.78
CA GLY A 427 1.22 -18.67 24.68
C GLY A 427 -0.12 -18.78 23.95
N SER A 428 -0.11 -19.18 22.70
CA SER A 428 -1.29 -19.62 21.97
C SER A 428 -1.49 -21.13 22.18
N ASP A 429 -2.70 -21.55 22.48
CA ASP A 429 -3.07 -22.97 22.54
C ASP A 429 -3.21 -23.61 21.14
N ALA A 430 -2.94 -22.86 20.08
CA ALA A 430 -3.12 -23.29 18.73
C ALA A 430 -2.01 -24.26 18.27
N GLU A 431 -2.36 -25.12 17.35
CA GLU A 431 -1.53 -26.20 16.85
C GLU A 431 -0.29 -25.70 16.10
N VAL A 432 0.85 -26.39 16.28
CA VAL A 432 2.08 -26.19 15.50
C VAL A 432 2.40 -27.45 14.73
N LEU A 433 2.29 -27.40 13.41
CA LEU A 433 2.58 -28.51 12.49
C LEU A 433 3.97 -28.36 11.87
N MET A 434 4.85 -29.30 12.17
CA MET A 434 6.20 -29.33 11.61
C MET A 434 6.83 -30.71 11.75
N ASP A 435 7.79 -31.03 10.88
CA ASP A 435 8.70 -32.15 11.09
C ASP A 435 9.74 -31.78 12.17
N ARG A 436 9.58 -32.33 13.37
CA ARG A 436 10.46 -32.09 14.52
C ARG A 436 11.82 -32.78 14.42
N SER A 437 12.04 -33.64 13.45
CA SER A 437 13.35 -34.25 13.20
C SER A 437 14.35 -33.27 12.58
N VAL A 438 13.84 -32.26 11.89
CA VAL A 438 14.64 -31.23 11.17
C VAL A 438 14.35 -29.79 11.62
N ASN A 439 13.35 -29.57 12.46
CA ASN A 439 12.98 -28.24 13.00
C ASN A 439 12.86 -28.28 14.52
N ALA A 440 13.16 -27.18 15.18
CA ALA A 440 13.07 -27.06 16.64
C ALA A 440 11.75 -26.40 17.08
N PHE A 441 11.02 -27.08 17.96
CA PHE A 441 9.90 -26.50 18.70
C PHE A 441 10.28 -26.41 20.18
N ARG A 442 10.09 -25.23 20.75
CA ARG A 442 10.26 -24.97 22.18
C ARG A 442 9.02 -24.26 22.70
N GLY A 443 8.12 -24.99 23.30
CA GLY A 443 6.89 -24.47 23.87
C GLY A 443 6.57 -25.15 25.18
N THR A 444 5.65 -24.58 25.95
CA THR A 444 5.05 -25.24 27.09
C THR A 444 4.14 -26.36 26.55
N PRO A 445 4.29 -27.62 26.95
CA PRO A 445 3.38 -28.66 26.52
C PRO A 445 1.97 -28.34 26.95
N VAL A 446 1.03 -28.26 26.00
CA VAL A 446 -0.39 -28.19 26.35
C VAL A 446 -0.76 -29.45 27.12
N PRO A 447 -1.38 -29.32 28.32
CA PRO A 447 -1.80 -30.50 29.09
C PRO A 447 -2.73 -31.38 28.22
N GLY A 448 -2.28 -32.58 27.86
CA GLY A 448 -3.02 -33.54 27.03
C GLY A 448 -2.35 -33.94 25.71
N GLN A 449 -1.35 -33.20 25.23
CA GLN A 449 -0.54 -33.57 24.05
C GLN A 449 0.86 -34.05 24.44
N MET A 450 0.96 -34.99 25.35
CA MET A 450 2.23 -35.69 25.55
C MET A 450 2.40 -36.76 24.50
N ALA A 451 3.45 -36.57 23.71
CA ALA A 451 4.12 -37.41 22.76
C ALA A 451 3.57 -38.83 22.59
N SER A 452 3.07 -39.12 21.41
CA SER A 452 3.13 -40.46 20.83
C SER A 452 4.38 -40.59 19.99
#